data_cb1ee6f10382525ec1b72fee8e86194d
#
_entry.id   cb1ee6f10382525ec1b72fee8e86194d
#
_cell.length_a   1.000
_cell.length_b   1.000
_cell.length_c   1.000
_cell.angle_alpha   90.00
_cell.angle_beta   90.00
_cell.angle_gamma   90.00
#
_symmetry.space_group_name_H-M   'P 1'
#
loop_
_entity.id
_entity.type
_entity.pdbx_description
1 polymer ?
#
loop_
_entity_poly.entity_id
_entity_poly.type
_entity_poly.pdbx_seq_one_letter_code
_entity_poly.pdbx_strand_id
1 'polypeptide(L)' 'DPEMSRGLGDVYKRQVEWKMCGGKVAAEYAYIYPPGIPLIVPGERISEKIAEEMSEYEKMGFRIEGTKVKGKIEVLING' A
#
# COMPACT_ATOMS: atom_id res chain seq x y z
N ASP A 1 20.50 -12.71 10.20
CA ASP A 1 20.38 -12.87 10.48
C ASP A 1 20.21 -12.97 10.50
N PRO A 2 20.33 -12.84 10.40
CA PRO A 2 20.08 -12.94 10.45
C PRO A 2 20.00 -13.36 10.13
N GLU A 3 20.04 -13.10 9.94
CA GLU A 3 19.94 -13.42 9.80
C GLU A 3 19.62 -13.86 9.38
N MET A 4 19.67 -13.75 9.13
CA MET A 4 19.34 -14.10 8.88
C MET A 4 18.93 -14.43 8.59
N SER A 5 18.59 -14.22 8.55
CA SER A 5 18.26 -14.53 8.50
C SER A 5 17.93 -14.73 7.97
N ARG A 6 17.67 -14.43 7.95
CA ARG A 6 17.43 -14.44 7.45
C ARG A 6 16.87 -14.90 6.64
N GLY A 7 17.25 -15.16 6.28
CA GLY A 7 16.59 -15.09 5.32
C GLY A 7 15.36 -15.25 4.89
N LEU A 8 14.91 -15.85 4.94
CA LEU A 8 13.89 -15.81 4.51
C LEU A 8 13.02 -15.06 4.98
N GLY A 9 12.83 -14.80 5.36
CA GLY A 9 11.92 -13.85 5.76
C GLY A 9 12.31 -12.48 5.58
N ASP A 10 13.19 -12.23 4.76
CA ASP A 10 13.68 -10.88 4.58
C ASP A 10 12.76 -10.08 3.74
N VAL A 11 11.54 -9.91 4.23
CA VAL A 11 10.58 -9.05 3.61
C VAL A 11 10.47 -7.82 4.47
N TYR A 12 10.79 -6.67 3.89
CA TYR A 12 10.70 -5.41 4.59
C TYR A 12 9.39 -4.72 4.23
N LYS A 13 8.89 -3.94 5.14
CA LYS A 13 7.72 -3.11 4.89
C LYS A 13 8.17 -1.67 4.78
N ARG A 14 7.59 -0.96 3.85
CA ARG A 14 7.96 0.42 3.60
C ARG A 14 6.71 1.23 3.29
N GLN A 15 6.68 2.46 3.78
CA GLN A 15 5.61 3.40 3.44
C GLN A 15 5.98 4.10 2.15
N VAL A 16 5.06 4.09 1.20
CA VAL A 16 5.27 4.78 -0.08
C VAL A 16 4.04 5.61 -0.39
N GLU A 17 4.24 6.67 -1.15
CA GLU A 17 3.13 7.50 -1.61
C GLU A 17 2.29 6.74 -2.63
N TRP A 18 1.04 7.16 -2.77
CA TRP A 18 0.11 6.45 -3.64
C TRP A 18 0.61 6.30 -5.05
N LYS A 19 1.19 7.36 -5.61
CA LYS A 19 1.66 7.30 -7.00
C LYS A 19 2.87 6.40 -7.17
N MET A 20 3.51 6.02 -6.06
CA MET A 20 4.71 5.19 -6.12
C MET A 20 4.44 3.73 -5.80
N CYS A 21 3.18 3.38 -5.49
CA CYS A 21 2.89 2.03 -5.01
C CYS A 21 2.57 1.03 -6.12
N GLY A 22 2.46 1.48 -7.36
CA GLY A 22 2.14 0.58 -8.45
C GLY A 22 3.19 -0.50 -8.63
N GLY A 23 2.75 -1.73 -8.84
CA GLY A 23 3.64 -2.86 -9.01
C GLY A 23 4.13 -3.48 -7.72
N LYS A 24 3.82 -2.87 -6.58
CA LYS A 24 4.27 -3.38 -5.29
C LYS A 24 3.15 -4.18 -4.63
N VAL A 25 3.54 -5.02 -3.68
CA VAL A 25 2.56 -5.84 -2.96
C VAL A 25 2.16 -5.12 -1.69
N ALA A 26 0.87 -4.93 -1.52
CA ALA A 26 0.34 -4.18 -0.37
C ALA A 26 0.51 -4.99 0.92
N ALA A 27 0.77 -4.27 2.01
CA ALA A 27 0.81 -4.84 3.34
C ALA A 27 -0.33 -4.32 4.20
N GLU A 28 -1.19 -3.47 3.64
CA GLU A 28 -2.29 -2.86 4.37
C GLU A 28 -3.53 -2.83 3.50
N TYR A 29 -4.69 -2.68 4.15
CA TYR A 29 -5.93 -2.35 3.45
C TYR A 29 -5.93 -0.87 3.11
N ALA A 30 -6.66 -0.52 2.05
CA ALA A 30 -6.96 0.87 1.76
C ALA A 30 -8.41 0.94 1.31
N TYR A 31 -9.18 1.78 1.99
CA TYR A 31 -10.60 1.97 1.76
C TYR A 31 -10.87 3.40 1.33
N ILE A 32 -11.85 3.56 0.46
CA ILE A 32 -12.32 4.89 0.09
C ILE A 32 -13.65 5.14 0.80
N TYR A 33 -13.77 6.29 1.45
CA TYR A 33 -15.00 6.70 2.12
C TYR A 33 -15.57 7.93 1.49
N PRO A 34 -16.90 8.02 1.43
CA PRO A 34 -17.89 6.96 1.50
C PRO A 34 -17.95 6.17 0.22
N PRO A 35 -18.39 4.92 0.23
CA PRO A 35 -19.02 4.20 1.33
C PRO A 35 -18.11 3.22 2.08
N GLY A 36 -16.81 3.26 1.89
CA GLY A 36 -15.93 2.33 2.58
C GLY A 36 -15.63 1.10 1.75
N ILE A 37 -15.34 1.29 0.49
CA ILE A 37 -15.02 0.20 -0.42
C ILE A 37 -13.53 -0.10 -0.34
N PRO A 38 -13.15 -1.36 -0.04
CA PRO A 38 -11.71 -1.70 -0.05
C PRO A 38 -11.21 -1.81 -1.48
N LEU A 39 -10.23 -0.99 -1.82
CA LEU A 39 -9.63 -1.02 -3.14
C LEU A 39 -8.29 -1.74 -3.15
N ILE A 40 -7.67 -1.85 -2.00
CA ILE A 40 -6.39 -2.53 -1.85
C ILE A 40 -6.48 -3.43 -0.64
N VAL A 41 -6.03 -4.69 -0.78
CA VAL A 41 -6.01 -5.63 0.34
C VAL A 41 -4.59 -6.14 0.51
N PRO A 42 -4.23 -6.50 1.76
CA PRO A 42 -2.86 -7.00 2.00
C PRO A 42 -2.59 -8.26 1.21
N GLY A 43 -1.38 -8.36 0.71
CA GLY A 43 -0.95 -9.53 -0.05
C GLY A 43 -1.20 -9.44 -1.53
N GLU A 44 -1.94 -8.45 -1.98
CA GLU A 44 -2.20 -8.30 -3.41
C GLU A 44 -1.24 -7.29 -4.02
N ARG A 45 -0.91 -7.54 -5.27
CA ARG A 45 -0.08 -6.59 -6.02
C ARG A 45 -0.94 -5.42 -6.47
N ILE A 46 -0.46 -4.24 -6.20
CA ILE A 46 -1.18 -3.02 -6.56
C ILE A 46 -0.90 -2.71 -8.02
N SER A 47 -1.94 -2.58 -8.84
CA SER A 47 -1.75 -2.24 -10.24
C SER A 47 -1.40 -0.77 -10.38
N GLU A 48 -0.78 -0.42 -11.50
CA GLU A 48 -0.49 0.99 -11.78
C GLU A 48 -1.77 1.80 -11.85
N LYS A 49 -2.83 1.20 -12.38
CA LYS A 49 -4.11 1.88 -12.48
C LYS A 49 -4.67 2.21 -11.11
N ILE A 50 -4.60 1.25 -10.18
CA ILE A 50 -5.10 1.49 -8.82
C ILE A 50 -4.24 2.55 -8.14
N ALA A 51 -2.93 2.52 -8.34
CA ALA A 51 -2.06 3.52 -7.75
C ALA A 51 -2.44 4.93 -8.23
N GLU A 52 -2.71 5.06 -9.53
CA GLU A 52 -3.14 6.34 -10.07
C GLU A 52 -4.49 6.77 -9.50
N GLU A 53 -5.43 5.83 -9.41
CA GLU A 53 -6.75 6.13 -8.89
C GLU A 53 -6.68 6.59 -7.45
N MET A 54 -5.87 5.93 -6.63
CA MET A 54 -5.72 6.33 -5.23
C MET A 54 -5.14 7.73 -5.11
N SER A 55 -4.15 8.02 -5.94
CA SER A 55 -3.55 9.35 -5.97
C SER A 55 -4.59 10.41 -6.33
N GLU A 56 -5.45 10.11 -7.31
CA GLU A 56 -6.51 11.03 -7.73
C GLU A 56 -7.55 11.24 -6.64
N TYR A 57 -7.95 10.14 -5.98
CA TYR A 57 -8.92 10.25 -4.89
C TYR A 57 -8.38 11.12 -3.76
N GLU A 58 -7.10 11.00 -3.46
CA GLU A 58 -6.50 11.83 -2.44
C GLU A 58 -6.52 13.29 -2.85
N LYS A 59 -6.21 13.58 -4.10
CA LYS A 59 -6.23 14.96 -4.60
C LYS A 59 -7.63 15.54 -4.56
N MET A 60 -8.63 14.71 -4.80
CA MET A 60 -10.02 15.17 -4.79
C MET A 60 -10.59 15.31 -3.38
N GLY A 61 -9.81 14.95 -2.38
CA GLY A 61 -10.24 15.12 -1.00
C GLY A 61 -11.02 13.95 -0.42
N PHE A 62 -11.06 12.82 -1.12
CA PHE A 62 -11.70 11.63 -0.59
C PHE A 62 -10.89 11.13 0.60
N ARG A 63 -11.61 10.60 1.59
CA ARG A 63 -10.96 10.06 2.77
C ARG A 63 -10.52 8.62 2.50
N ILE A 64 -9.22 8.37 2.68
CA ILE A 64 -8.65 7.05 2.51
C ILE A 64 -8.32 6.53 3.89
N GLU A 65 -8.88 5.37 4.24
CA GLU A 65 -8.73 4.79 5.56
C GLU A 65 -8.05 3.44 5.46
N GLY A 66 -7.55 2.95 6.57
CA GLY A 66 -6.95 1.62 6.66
C GLY A 66 -5.44 1.63 6.68
N THR A 67 -4.83 2.76 6.37
CA THR A 67 -3.37 2.86 6.36
C THR A 67 -2.89 3.49 7.66
N LYS A 68 -1.67 3.13 8.06
CA LYS A 68 -1.08 3.65 9.29
C LYS A 68 -0.67 5.10 9.14
N VAL A 69 -0.22 5.48 7.94
CA VAL A 69 0.27 6.83 7.69
C VAL A 69 -0.59 7.45 6.63
N LYS A 70 -1.12 8.63 6.92
CA LYS A 70 -1.98 9.33 5.98
C LYS A 70 -1.18 9.70 4.75
N GLY A 71 -1.76 9.42 3.58
CA GLY A 71 -1.13 9.75 2.31
C GLY A 71 -0.15 8.72 1.81
N LYS A 72 0.03 7.63 2.55
CA LYS A 72 0.96 6.58 2.16
C LYS A 72 0.36 5.22 2.42
N ILE A 73 0.92 4.21 1.78
CA ILE A 73 0.51 2.83 2.00
C ILE A 73 1.75 2.00 2.28
N GLU A 74 1.61 1.07 3.20
CA GLU A 74 2.69 0.14 3.52
C GLU A 74 2.72 -0.96 2.48
N VAL A 75 3.90 -1.24 1.95
CA VAL A 75 4.08 -2.28 0.93
C VAL A 75 5.22 -3.18 1.35
N LEU A 76 5.25 -4.36 0.76
CA LEU A 76 6.30 -5.34 1.03
C LEU A 76 7.43 -5.15 0.04
N ILE A 77 8.65 -5.11 0.56
CA ILE A 77 9.84 -4.97 -0.27
C ILE A 77 10.69 -6.20 -0.03
N ASN A 78 11.01 -6.92 -1.09
CA ASN A 78 11.93 -8.05 -0.98
C ASN A 78 13.35 -7.51 -0.99
N GLY A 79 14.02 -7.75 0.10
CA GLY A 79 15.38 -7.24 0.25
C GLY A 79 16.42 -8.15 -0.34
#